data_4cb6a6cd229914fa0c71293737d96823
#
_entry.id   4cb6a6cd229914fa0c71293737d96823
#
_cell.length_a   1.000
_cell.length_b   1.000
_cell.length_c   1.000
_cell.angle_alpha   90.00
_cell.angle_beta   90.00
_cell.angle_gamma   90.00
#
_symmetry.space_group_name_H-M   'P 1'
#
loop_
_entity.id
_entity.type
_entity.pdbx_description
1 polymer ?
#
loop_
_entity_poly.entity_id
_entity_poly.type
_entity_poly.pdbx_seq_one_letter_code
_entity_poly.pdbx_strand_id
1 'polypeptide(L)'
;MQFASDNTSGVPGPVLESLGRANEGYAMGYGGDALTTQVRDRLRDLFEAPQAEVRLVTTGTAANALALAVLTPPWGAIWCHDAAHVECDECGAPEFFVGGAKLITMPGDHGRIVADTLEASLARAPRSVHNIQPAALSLSNLTEAGTLYDPDHLARLCTVARRHGLGVHLDGARFANALAASGASPAEASWKAGVDVLCLGGTKNGLMGAEAMMIFDPARAAEFDLRRKRAGHLLSKHRYLAAQFLPWLEDGLWLTLAQRANAAAERLAKGLAALPGVTLRHPVEGNMIFVDWPEDLARHLRTNGAVFYDAPGPGTPPTSGARLVASWDTDPRQIDAFLQLARDIPADAMAAGTG
;
A
#
# COMPACT_ATOMS: atom_id res chain seq x y z
N MET A 1 -5.93 -16.55 -16.08
CA MET A 1 -6.37 -16.21 -14.70
C MET A 1 -5.34 -15.24 -14.12
N GLN A 2 -5.75 -14.04 -13.76
CA GLN A 2 -4.83 -12.93 -13.40
C GLN A 2 -4.80 -12.74 -11.89
N PHE A 3 -3.65 -13.09 -11.29
CA PHE A 3 -3.37 -12.89 -9.86
C PHE A 3 -1.98 -12.27 -9.64
N ALA A 4 -1.42 -11.60 -10.65
CA ALA A 4 -0.08 -11.01 -10.54
C ALA A 4 -0.07 -9.75 -9.66
N SER A 5 -1.00 -8.82 -9.92
CA SER A 5 -1.04 -7.54 -9.23
C SER A 5 -2.40 -6.85 -9.42
N ASP A 6 -2.85 -6.11 -8.41
CA ASP A 6 -3.95 -5.17 -8.49
C ASP A 6 -3.68 -3.98 -9.44
N ASN A 7 -2.42 -3.75 -9.83
CA ASN A 7 -2.06 -2.80 -10.89
C ASN A 7 -2.42 -3.28 -12.31
N THR A 8 -2.82 -4.54 -12.47
CA THR A 8 -3.16 -5.10 -13.81
C THR A 8 -4.63 -5.02 -14.13
N SER A 9 -5.47 -4.62 -13.18
CA SER A 9 -6.90 -4.43 -13.37
C SER A 9 -7.23 -3.17 -14.19
N GLY A 10 -8.42 -3.14 -14.75
CA GLY A 10 -8.93 -1.96 -15.44
C GLY A 10 -9.40 -0.87 -14.47
N VAL A 11 -10.07 0.13 -15.05
CA VAL A 11 -10.65 1.28 -14.33
C VAL A 11 -12.16 1.15 -14.31
N PRO A 12 -12.87 1.33 -13.19
CA PRO A 12 -14.33 1.27 -13.11
C PRO A 12 -15.02 2.28 -14.03
N GLY A 13 -16.15 1.89 -14.61
CA GLY A 13 -16.94 2.74 -15.53
C GLY A 13 -17.17 4.15 -15.00
N PRO A 14 -17.65 4.36 -13.77
CA PRO A 14 -17.88 5.71 -13.22
C PRO A 14 -16.64 6.61 -13.23
N VAL A 15 -15.45 6.04 -13.05
CA VAL A 15 -14.18 6.80 -13.11
C VAL A 15 -13.86 7.23 -14.55
N LEU A 16 -14.06 6.34 -15.53
CA LEU A 16 -13.87 6.66 -16.94
C LEU A 16 -14.87 7.73 -17.42
N GLU A 17 -16.12 7.63 -17.04
CA GLU A 17 -17.15 8.62 -17.34
C GLU A 17 -16.82 9.99 -16.73
N SER A 18 -16.30 10.02 -15.51
CA SER A 18 -15.89 11.25 -14.85
C SER A 18 -14.69 11.92 -15.56
N LEU A 19 -13.73 11.13 -16.05
CA LEU A 19 -12.65 11.63 -16.88
C LEU A 19 -13.17 12.24 -18.19
N GLY A 20 -14.18 11.62 -18.83
CA GLY A 20 -14.86 12.15 -20.00
C GLY A 20 -15.49 13.52 -19.71
N ARG A 21 -16.26 13.64 -18.63
CA ARG A 21 -16.85 14.93 -18.20
C ARG A 21 -15.78 15.99 -17.87
N ALA A 22 -14.70 15.60 -17.21
CA ALA A 22 -13.60 16.52 -16.89
C ALA A 22 -12.86 17.06 -18.12
N ASN A 23 -13.03 16.44 -19.29
CA ASN A 23 -12.42 16.89 -20.53
C ASN A 23 -13.16 18.06 -21.18
N GLU A 24 -14.35 18.43 -20.69
CA GLU A 24 -15.13 19.52 -21.23
C GLU A 24 -14.56 20.90 -20.80
N GLY A 25 -14.56 21.85 -21.72
CA GLY A 25 -14.20 23.23 -21.48
C GLY A 25 -12.77 23.45 -20.95
N TYR A 26 -12.58 24.60 -20.33
CA TYR A 26 -11.29 25.04 -19.75
C TYR A 26 -11.35 25.02 -18.23
N ALA A 27 -10.26 24.58 -17.59
CA ALA A 27 -10.09 24.63 -16.15
C ALA A 27 -8.68 25.09 -15.79
N MET A 28 -8.53 25.78 -14.66
CA MET A 28 -7.23 26.22 -14.17
C MET A 28 -6.31 25.04 -13.92
N GLY A 29 -5.04 25.23 -14.23
CA GLY A 29 -4.01 24.21 -14.04
C GLY A 29 -3.53 24.10 -12.59
N TYR A 30 -2.68 23.08 -12.37
CA TYR A 30 -1.90 22.90 -11.14
C TYR A 30 -2.73 22.80 -9.84
N GLY A 31 -3.97 22.33 -9.95
CA GLY A 31 -4.87 22.13 -8.80
C GLY A 31 -5.69 23.37 -8.41
N GLY A 32 -5.71 24.40 -9.28
CA GLY A 32 -6.59 25.57 -9.13
C GLY A 32 -7.99 25.37 -9.71
N ASP A 33 -8.37 24.16 -10.07
CA ASP A 33 -9.65 23.80 -10.63
C ASP A 33 -10.69 23.39 -9.56
N ALA A 34 -11.96 23.48 -9.92
CA ALA A 34 -13.06 23.18 -9.00
C ALA A 34 -13.12 21.69 -8.59
N LEU A 35 -12.74 20.76 -9.47
CA LEU A 35 -12.75 19.32 -9.15
C LEU A 35 -11.72 19.01 -8.07
N THR A 36 -10.52 19.60 -8.16
CA THR A 36 -9.48 19.46 -7.14
C THR A 36 -9.93 19.99 -5.79
N THR A 37 -10.65 21.13 -5.77
CA THR A 37 -11.23 21.68 -4.54
C THR A 37 -12.25 20.70 -3.93
N GLN A 38 -13.17 20.18 -4.73
CA GLN A 38 -14.17 19.21 -4.27
C GLN A 38 -13.53 17.94 -3.67
N VAL A 39 -12.48 17.41 -4.31
CA VAL A 39 -11.76 16.24 -3.77
C VAL A 39 -11.12 16.54 -2.43
N ARG A 40 -10.48 17.72 -2.28
CA ARG A 40 -9.89 18.16 -1.02
C ARG A 40 -10.91 18.21 0.11
N ASP A 41 -12.06 18.82 -0.16
CA ASP A 41 -13.13 18.96 0.84
C ASP A 41 -13.71 17.59 1.20
N ARG A 42 -14.02 16.75 0.19
CA ARG A 42 -14.51 15.37 0.42
C ARG A 42 -13.57 14.53 1.27
N LEU A 43 -12.26 14.62 1.02
CA LEU A 43 -11.26 13.87 1.79
C LEU A 43 -11.13 14.42 3.21
N ARG A 44 -11.18 15.75 3.41
CA ARG A 44 -11.20 16.35 4.75
C ARG A 44 -12.40 15.88 5.57
N ASP A 45 -13.58 15.86 4.96
CA ASP A 45 -14.81 15.37 5.60
C ASP A 45 -14.70 13.89 5.93
N LEU A 46 -14.26 13.06 4.97
CA LEU A 46 -14.13 11.62 5.12
C LEU A 46 -13.15 11.21 6.23
N PHE A 47 -12.07 11.97 6.38
CA PHE A 47 -11.06 11.74 7.42
C PHE A 47 -11.34 12.51 8.72
N GLU A 48 -12.46 13.24 8.82
CA GLU A 48 -12.78 14.10 9.98
C GLU A 48 -11.61 15.06 10.33
N ALA A 49 -10.92 15.55 9.30
CA ALA A 49 -9.70 16.33 9.42
C ALA A 49 -9.80 17.66 8.63
N PRO A 50 -10.62 18.64 9.09
CA PRO A 50 -10.89 19.87 8.35
C PRO A 50 -9.64 20.73 8.15
N GLN A 51 -8.60 20.54 8.97
CA GLN A 51 -7.33 21.25 8.87
C GLN A 51 -6.30 20.56 7.97
N ALA A 52 -6.56 19.31 7.56
CA ALA A 52 -5.61 18.56 6.75
C ALA A 52 -5.41 19.21 5.38
N GLU A 53 -4.18 19.21 4.92
CA GLU A 53 -3.84 19.61 3.57
C GLU A 53 -3.82 18.38 2.65
N VAL A 54 -4.53 18.47 1.53
CA VAL A 54 -4.64 17.38 0.56
C VAL A 54 -3.92 17.74 -0.72
N ARG A 55 -3.06 16.85 -1.20
CA ARG A 55 -2.33 16.99 -2.47
C ARG A 55 -2.45 15.72 -3.30
N LEU A 56 -2.61 15.86 -4.61
CA LEU A 56 -2.68 14.71 -5.53
C LEU A 56 -1.37 14.55 -6.27
N VAL A 57 -0.92 13.30 -6.41
CA VAL A 57 0.25 12.89 -7.18
C VAL A 57 -0.13 11.69 -8.06
N THR A 58 0.78 11.25 -8.94
CA THR A 58 0.46 10.22 -9.95
C THR A 58 0.93 8.82 -9.58
N THR A 59 1.83 8.67 -8.61
CA THR A 59 2.42 7.37 -8.24
C THR A 59 2.60 7.24 -6.74
N GLY A 60 2.50 6.01 -6.21
CA GLY A 60 2.77 5.69 -4.80
C GLY A 60 4.20 6.01 -4.40
N THR A 61 5.18 5.67 -5.25
CA THR A 61 6.60 6.00 -4.99
C THR A 61 6.83 7.50 -4.80
N ALA A 62 6.21 8.34 -5.65
CA ALA A 62 6.31 9.79 -5.45
C ALA A 62 5.62 10.24 -4.17
N ALA A 63 4.48 9.64 -3.83
CA ALA A 63 3.77 9.90 -2.59
C ALA A 63 4.65 9.61 -1.38
N ASN A 64 5.20 8.40 -1.29
CA ASN A 64 6.06 7.95 -0.19
C ASN A 64 7.34 8.79 -0.07
N ALA A 65 8.07 8.95 -1.18
CA ALA A 65 9.34 9.69 -1.19
C ALA A 65 9.15 11.16 -0.78
N LEU A 66 8.09 11.82 -1.24
CA LEU A 66 7.80 13.23 -0.89
C LEU A 66 7.25 13.36 0.54
N ALA A 67 6.46 12.41 1.03
CA ALA A 67 6.02 12.35 2.42
C ALA A 67 7.21 12.24 3.37
N LEU A 68 8.11 11.30 3.10
CA LEU A 68 9.31 11.11 3.91
C LEU A 68 10.25 12.33 3.84
N ALA A 69 10.29 13.01 2.69
CA ALA A 69 11.11 14.20 2.53
C ALA A 69 10.65 15.41 3.34
N VAL A 70 9.36 15.54 3.65
CA VAL A 70 8.86 16.61 4.55
C VAL A 70 8.92 16.23 6.03
N LEU A 71 9.15 14.95 6.35
CA LEU A 71 9.30 14.45 7.71
C LEU A 71 10.76 14.34 8.15
N THR A 72 11.70 14.30 7.21
CA THR A 72 13.09 13.89 7.48
C THR A 72 14.09 14.88 6.90
N PRO A 73 15.01 15.43 7.69
CA PRO A 73 16.12 16.24 7.17
C PRO A 73 17.17 15.33 6.49
N PRO A 74 18.09 15.90 5.66
CA PRO A 74 19.10 15.10 4.94
C PRO A 74 20.03 14.23 5.83
N TRP A 75 20.24 14.62 7.07
CA TRP A 75 21.01 13.85 8.07
C TRP A 75 20.12 12.96 8.94
N GLY A 76 18.86 12.76 8.55
CA GLY A 76 17.89 11.98 9.28
C GLY A 76 17.98 10.49 9.01
N ALA A 77 17.31 9.72 9.84
CA ALA A 77 17.08 8.30 9.66
C ALA A 77 15.56 8.01 9.70
N ILE A 78 15.14 7.09 8.87
CA ILE A 78 13.77 6.63 8.73
C ILE A 78 13.72 5.16 9.15
N TRP A 79 12.97 4.84 10.19
CA TRP A 79 12.71 3.45 10.58
C TRP A 79 11.58 2.87 9.74
N CYS A 80 11.76 1.67 9.22
CA CYS A 80 10.73 0.94 8.47
C CYS A 80 10.90 -0.58 8.68
N HIS A 81 9.91 -1.38 8.27
CA HIS A 81 10.05 -2.83 8.23
C HIS A 81 11.07 -3.23 7.15
N ASP A 82 11.77 -4.36 7.33
CA ASP A 82 12.77 -4.85 6.36
C ASP A 82 12.18 -5.24 5.01
N ALA A 83 10.88 -5.58 4.95
CA ALA A 83 10.13 -5.79 3.72
C ALA A 83 9.36 -4.57 3.24
N ALA A 84 9.54 -3.37 3.84
CA ALA A 84 8.79 -2.18 3.45
C ALA A 84 9.06 -1.80 1.99
N HIS A 85 8.01 -1.39 1.26
CA HIS A 85 8.10 -0.98 -0.14
C HIS A 85 9.15 0.15 -0.35
N VAL A 86 9.23 1.08 0.58
CA VAL A 86 10.20 2.18 0.57
C VAL A 86 11.66 1.71 0.62
N GLU A 87 11.92 0.53 1.19
CA GLU A 87 13.25 -0.09 1.24
C GLU A 87 13.50 -0.97 0.01
N CYS A 88 12.53 -1.83 -0.34
CA CYS A 88 12.76 -2.92 -1.30
C CYS A 88 12.48 -2.53 -2.75
N ASP A 89 11.46 -1.68 -3.02
CA ASP A 89 10.83 -1.58 -4.33
C ASP A 89 10.70 -0.14 -4.87
N GLU A 90 11.45 0.83 -4.31
CA GLU A 90 11.41 2.24 -4.74
C GLU A 90 12.74 2.76 -5.29
N CYS A 91 13.69 1.88 -5.56
CA CYS A 91 14.96 2.21 -6.24
C CYS A 91 15.72 3.39 -5.58
N GLY A 92 15.66 3.51 -4.23
CA GLY A 92 16.31 4.59 -3.50
C GLY A 92 15.63 5.97 -3.64
N ALA A 93 14.38 6.01 -4.08
CA ALA A 93 13.65 7.28 -4.22
C ALA A 93 13.47 8.02 -2.88
N PRO A 94 13.15 7.37 -1.76
CA PRO A 94 13.08 8.03 -0.46
C PRO A 94 14.39 8.73 -0.09
N GLU A 95 15.53 8.04 -0.17
CA GLU A 95 16.85 8.57 0.15
C GLU A 95 17.23 9.74 -0.77
N PHE A 96 16.92 9.61 -2.08
CA PHE A 96 17.19 10.65 -3.06
C PHE A 96 16.41 11.93 -2.78
N PHE A 97 15.10 11.83 -2.57
CA PHE A 97 14.24 13.01 -2.37
C PHE A 97 14.36 13.64 -0.98
N VAL A 98 14.75 12.87 0.04
CA VAL A 98 15.13 13.41 1.34
C VAL A 98 16.47 14.14 1.26
N GLY A 99 17.35 13.75 0.34
CA GLY A 99 18.68 14.35 0.17
C GLY A 99 19.78 13.61 0.93
N GLY A 100 19.62 12.29 1.12
CA GLY A 100 20.61 11.40 1.69
C GLY A 100 20.29 10.78 3.05
N ALA A 101 19.03 10.83 3.48
CA ALA A 101 18.59 10.12 4.68
C ALA A 101 18.86 8.61 4.58
N LYS A 102 19.00 7.96 5.71
CA LYS A 102 19.24 6.53 5.79
C LYS A 102 18.00 5.79 6.24
N LEU A 103 17.66 4.68 5.56
CA LEU A 103 16.66 3.74 6.05
C LEU A 103 17.28 2.85 7.13
N ILE A 104 16.55 2.62 8.20
CA ILE A 104 16.89 1.70 9.30
C ILE A 104 15.82 0.62 9.32
N THR A 105 16.17 -0.54 8.83
CA THR A 105 15.24 -1.67 8.72
C THR A 105 15.06 -2.37 10.06
N MET A 106 13.85 -2.87 10.28
CA MET A 106 13.48 -3.63 11.47
C MET A 106 12.78 -4.91 11.06
N PRO A 107 13.12 -6.04 11.69
CA PRO A 107 12.38 -7.26 11.50
C PRO A 107 11.01 -7.20 12.19
N GLY A 108 10.10 -8.04 11.71
CA GLY A 108 8.81 -8.25 12.34
C GLY A 108 8.02 -9.34 11.65
N ASP A 109 7.28 -10.11 12.40
CA ASP A 109 6.50 -11.22 11.86
C ASP A 109 5.36 -10.70 10.96
N HIS A 110 5.24 -11.32 9.81
CA HIS A 110 4.19 -11.01 8.85
C HIS A 110 4.19 -9.54 8.38
N GLY A 111 5.35 -8.92 8.25
CA GLY A 111 5.50 -7.54 7.79
C GLY A 111 5.19 -6.48 8.85
N ARG A 112 5.03 -6.84 10.12
CA ARG A 112 4.61 -5.95 11.21
C ARG A 112 5.73 -5.66 12.19
N ILE A 113 6.04 -4.39 12.39
CA ILE A 113 6.97 -3.92 13.43
C ILE A 113 6.28 -4.10 14.81
N VAL A 114 7.04 -4.58 15.79
CA VAL A 114 6.60 -4.67 17.19
C VAL A 114 7.01 -3.41 17.94
N ALA A 115 6.10 -2.83 18.71
CA ALA A 115 6.32 -1.55 19.41
C ALA A 115 7.52 -1.59 20.39
N ASP A 116 7.67 -2.69 21.14
CA ASP A 116 8.80 -2.85 22.08
C ASP A 116 10.16 -2.94 21.35
N THR A 117 10.17 -3.59 20.18
CA THR A 117 11.36 -3.66 19.33
C THR A 117 11.72 -2.28 18.76
N LEU A 118 10.72 -1.51 18.34
CA LEU A 118 10.91 -0.12 17.90
C LEU A 118 11.45 0.75 19.05
N GLU A 119 10.85 0.68 20.22
CA GLU A 119 11.32 1.42 21.44
C GLU A 119 12.77 1.10 21.74
N ALA A 120 13.13 -0.20 21.78
CA ALA A 120 14.50 -0.64 22.06
C ALA A 120 15.49 -0.18 20.99
N SER A 121 15.10 -0.14 19.72
CA SER A 121 15.94 0.35 18.62
C SER A 121 16.19 1.86 18.74
N LEU A 122 15.13 2.64 18.96
CA LEU A 122 15.19 4.10 19.09
C LEU A 122 15.95 4.54 20.37
N ALA A 123 15.79 3.83 21.47
CA ALA A 123 16.51 4.11 22.72
C ALA A 123 18.03 3.91 22.58
N ARG A 124 18.47 3.01 21.70
CA ARG A 124 19.90 2.75 21.41
C ARG A 124 20.46 3.66 20.32
N ALA A 125 19.64 4.39 19.58
CA ALA A 125 20.09 5.24 18.49
C ALA A 125 20.97 6.36 19.04
N PRO A 126 22.23 6.46 18.58
CA PRO A 126 23.14 7.48 19.09
C PRO A 126 22.72 8.87 18.57
N ARG A 127 22.84 9.89 19.42
CA ARG A 127 22.42 11.27 19.12
C ARG A 127 23.60 12.27 19.11
N SER A 128 24.78 11.80 18.69
CA SER A 128 25.95 12.68 18.54
C SER A 128 26.04 13.24 17.12
N VAL A 129 26.88 14.25 16.93
CA VAL A 129 27.13 14.85 15.60
C VAL A 129 27.77 13.89 14.59
N HIS A 130 28.26 12.73 15.05
CA HIS A 130 28.87 11.70 14.22
C HIS A 130 27.83 10.71 13.65
N ASN A 131 26.56 10.84 14.02
CA ASN A 131 25.53 9.86 13.71
C ASN A 131 24.34 10.52 12.99
N ILE A 132 23.66 9.73 12.16
CA ILE A 132 22.35 10.08 11.66
C ILE A 132 21.36 10.26 12.82
N GLN A 133 20.38 11.14 12.66
CA GLN A 133 19.42 11.47 13.73
C GLN A 133 18.08 10.81 13.46
N PRO A 134 17.44 10.14 14.42
CA PRO A 134 16.07 9.65 14.27
C PRO A 134 15.13 10.77 13.84
N ALA A 135 14.36 10.55 12.76
CA ALA A 135 13.50 11.57 12.18
C ALA A 135 12.10 11.09 11.79
N ALA A 136 11.97 9.88 11.24
CA ALA A 136 10.67 9.38 10.84
C ALA A 136 10.52 7.87 11.10
N LEU A 137 9.26 7.44 11.25
CA LEU A 137 8.80 6.05 11.18
C LEU A 137 7.94 5.92 9.93
N SER A 138 8.23 4.95 9.06
CA SER A 138 7.43 4.58 7.91
C SER A 138 6.75 3.25 8.16
N LEU A 139 5.44 3.23 8.04
CA LEU A 139 4.59 2.04 8.18
C LEU A 139 3.77 1.84 6.91
N SER A 140 3.38 0.60 6.61
CA SER A 140 2.48 0.28 5.49
C SER A 140 1.21 -0.38 5.99
N ASN A 141 0.05 0.03 5.48
CA ASN A 141 -1.22 -0.63 5.79
C ASN A 141 -2.12 -0.71 4.53
N LEU A 142 -2.39 -1.93 3.98
CA LEU A 142 -1.83 -3.24 4.39
C LEU A 142 -0.30 -3.28 4.31
N THR A 143 0.32 -4.17 5.12
CA THR A 143 1.76 -4.46 5.01
C THR A 143 2.07 -5.17 3.68
N GLU A 144 3.35 -5.25 3.34
CA GLU A 144 3.82 -5.97 2.14
C GLU A 144 3.58 -7.48 2.20
N ALA A 145 3.35 -8.01 3.40
CA ALA A 145 2.90 -9.40 3.61
C ALA A 145 1.38 -9.59 3.48
N GLY A 146 0.62 -8.54 3.18
CA GLY A 146 -0.85 -8.58 3.08
C GLY A 146 -1.58 -8.60 4.42
N THR A 147 -0.89 -8.31 5.50
CA THR A 147 -1.43 -8.26 6.87
C THR A 147 -1.79 -6.85 7.30
N LEU A 148 -2.47 -6.73 8.42
CA LEU A 148 -3.06 -5.50 8.92
C LEU A 148 -2.39 -5.03 10.22
N TYR A 149 -2.09 -3.74 10.31
CA TYR A 149 -2.00 -3.05 11.60
C TYR A 149 -3.40 -2.60 12.00
N ASP A 150 -3.96 -3.19 13.06
CA ASP A 150 -5.18 -2.66 13.65
C ASP A 150 -4.93 -1.26 14.26
N PRO A 151 -5.98 -0.44 14.50
CA PRO A 151 -5.81 0.92 15.03
C PRO A 151 -5.03 0.99 16.35
N ASP A 152 -5.19 0.01 17.23
CA ASP A 152 -4.50 0.00 18.53
C ASP A 152 -3.00 -0.30 18.36
N HIS A 153 -2.64 -1.23 17.47
CA HIS A 153 -1.25 -1.51 17.15
C HIS A 153 -0.58 -0.28 16.49
N LEU A 154 -1.27 0.33 15.53
CA LEU A 154 -0.82 1.55 14.88
C LEU A 154 -0.60 2.68 15.90
N ALA A 155 -1.56 2.91 16.79
CA ALA A 155 -1.46 3.93 17.84
C ALA A 155 -0.29 3.68 18.81
N ARG A 156 -0.01 2.42 19.17
CA ARG A 156 1.16 2.09 19.99
C ARG A 156 2.47 2.46 19.28
N LEU A 157 2.62 2.12 18.01
CA LEU A 157 3.83 2.47 17.22
C LEU A 157 3.98 3.99 17.08
N CYS A 158 2.90 4.71 16.78
CA CYS A 158 2.89 6.17 16.71
C CYS A 158 3.25 6.82 18.05
N THR A 159 2.79 6.23 19.17
CA THR A 159 3.12 6.71 20.52
C THR A 159 4.62 6.57 20.80
N VAL A 160 5.22 5.43 20.42
CA VAL A 160 6.68 5.23 20.52
C VAL A 160 7.42 6.25 19.66
N ALA A 161 7.04 6.38 18.38
CA ALA A 161 7.66 7.33 17.46
C ALA A 161 7.63 8.77 18.03
N ARG A 162 6.47 9.21 18.51
CA ARG A 162 6.28 10.55 19.06
C ARG A 162 7.14 10.80 20.32
N ARG A 163 7.27 9.83 21.23
CA ARG A 163 8.15 9.95 22.41
C ARG A 163 9.60 10.20 22.02
N HIS A 164 10.06 9.67 20.91
CA HIS A 164 11.39 9.86 20.37
C HIS A 164 11.52 11.05 19.39
N GLY A 165 10.45 11.79 19.14
CA GLY A 165 10.43 12.97 18.27
C GLY A 165 10.38 12.67 16.78
N LEU A 166 9.94 11.46 16.38
CA LEU A 166 9.79 11.07 14.98
C LEU A 166 8.44 11.53 14.42
N GLY A 167 8.44 11.95 13.15
CA GLY A 167 7.22 12.02 12.35
C GLY A 167 6.80 10.62 11.85
N VAL A 168 5.50 10.41 11.65
CA VAL A 168 4.95 9.12 11.21
C VAL A 168 4.38 9.24 9.81
N HIS A 169 4.93 8.46 8.89
CA HIS A 169 4.43 8.23 7.54
C HIS A 169 3.68 6.91 7.48
N LEU A 170 2.52 6.90 6.81
CA LEU A 170 1.77 5.69 6.51
C LEU A 170 1.65 5.52 4.99
N ASP A 171 2.30 4.51 4.45
CA ASP A 171 2.04 4.02 3.10
C ASP A 171 0.67 3.33 3.09
N GLY A 172 -0.28 3.96 2.45
CA GLY A 172 -1.64 3.48 2.28
C GLY A 172 -1.93 3.06 0.84
N ALA A 173 -0.96 2.49 0.11
CA ALA A 173 -1.18 1.97 -1.25
C ALA A 173 -2.38 1.01 -1.32
N ARG A 174 -2.69 0.32 -0.20
CA ARG A 174 -3.87 -0.53 -0.02
C ARG A 174 -4.70 -0.13 1.21
N PHE A 175 -4.77 1.16 1.52
CA PHE A 175 -5.49 1.67 2.69
C PHE A 175 -6.98 1.31 2.66
N ALA A 176 -7.62 1.36 1.49
CA ALA A 176 -9.01 0.94 1.33
C ALA A 176 -9.22 -0.54 1.72
N ASN A 177 -8.27 -1.43 1.35
CA ASN A 177 -8.30 -2.84 1.74
C ASN A 177 -8.14 -3.02 3.25
N ALA A 178 -7.26 -2.24 3.88
CA ALA A 178 -7.09 -2.23 5.33
C ALA A 178 -8.35 -1.78 6.07
N LEU A 179 -9.02 -0.73 5.61
CA LEU A 179 -10.29 -0.28 6.18
C LEU A 179 -11.41 -1.31 5.99
N ALA A 180 -11.50 -1.90 4.78
CA ALA A 180 -12.49 -2.93 4.49
C ALA A 180 -12.32 -4.18 5.38
N ALA A 181 -11.08 -4.49 5.77
CA ALA A 181 -10.76 -5.62 6.66
C ALA A 181 -10.98 -5.30 8.14
N SER A 182 -10.57 -4.11 8.60
CA SER A 182 -10.65 -3.74 10.02
C SER A 182 -12.01 -3.20 10.43
N GLY A 183 -12.78 -2.63 9.50
CA GLY A 183 -13.99 -1.88 9.81
C GLY A 183 -13.75 -0.52 10.49
N ALA A 184 -12.49 -0.11 10.64
CA ALA A 184 -12.13 1.18 11.22
C ALA A 184 -12.51 2.34 10.30
N SER A 185 -12.77 3.51 10.86
CA SER A 185 -12.92 4.73 10.08
C SER A 185 -11.58 5.21 9.51
N PRO A 186 -11.57 5.97 8.41
CA PRO A 186 -10.34 6.55 7.87
C PRO A 186 -9.55 7.38 8.89
N ALA A 187 -10.24 8.08 9.76
CA ALA A 187 -9.63 8.89 10.82
C ALA A 187 -8.94 8.03 11.89
N GLU A 188 -9.59 6.95 12.36
CA GLU A 188 -9.05 6.02 13.36
C GLU A 188 -7.84 5.26 12.84
N ALA A 189 -7.89 4.82 11.58
CA ALA A 189 -6.78 4.10 10.94
C ALA A 189 -5.65 5.04 10.45
N SER A 190 -5.67 6.33 10.78
CA SER A 190 -4.66 7.30 10.36
C SER A 190 -4.32 8.31 11.47
N TRP A 191 -4.73 9.55 11.33
CA TRP A 191 -4.27 10.65 12.18
C TRP A 191 -4.71 10.54 13.64
N LYS A 192 -5.87 9.96 13.94
CA LYS A 192 -6.29 9.69 15.32
C LYS A 192 -5.39 8.66 16.02
N ALA A 193 -4.82 7.72 15.24
CA ALA A 193 -3.79 6.82 15.74
C ALA A 193 -2.41 7.50 15.88
N GLY A 194 -2.20 8.65 15.24
CA GLY A 194 -0.97 9.44 15.36
C GLY A 194 -0.13 9.55 14.10
N VAL A 195 -0.68 9.22 12.93
CA VAL A 195 -0.03 9.41 11.62
C VAL A 195 0.02 10.89 11.27
N ASP A 196 1.19 11.37 10.82
CA ASP A 196 1.38 12.77 10.39
C ASP A 196 1.12 12.95 8.89
N VAL A 197 1.49 11.97 8.06
CA VAL A 197 1.26 11.98 6.60
C VAL A 197 0.83 10.61 6.14
N LEU A 198 -0.32 10.54 5.46
CA LEU A 198 -0.82 9.31 4.81
C LEU A 198 -0.73 9.47 3.29
N CYS A 199 -0.19 8.44 2.62
CA CYS A 199 -0.29 8.24 1.18
C CYS A 199 -1.53 7.39 0.89
N LEU A 200 -2.68 8.02 0.59
CA LEU A 200 -3.91 7.30 0.25
C LEU A 200 -3.84 6.80 -1.19
N GLY A 201 -3.67 5.50 -1.36
CA GLY A 201 -3.56 4.84 -2.65
C GLY A 201 -4.89 4.70 -3.37
N GLY A 202 -4.96 5.18 -4.61
CA GLY A 202 -6.11 5.00 -5.49
C GLY A 202 -5.84 4.03 -6.65
N THR A 203 -4.63 3.99 -7.16
CA THR A 203 -4.26 3.22 -8.36
C THR A 203 -4.54 1.72 -8.21
N LYS A 204 -4.12 1.12 -7.12
CA LYS A 204 -4.33 -0.32 -6.85
C LYS A 204 -5.79 -0.67 -6.55
N ASN A 205 -6.64 0.33 -6.34
CA ASN A 205 -8.06 0.18 -6.02
C ASN A 205 -8.97 0.84 -7.06
N GLY A 206 -8.60 0.75 -8.34
CA GLY A 206 -9.45 1.10 -9.48
C GLY A 206 -9.22 2.48 -10.08
N LEU A 207 -8.31 3.31 -9.57
CA LEU A 207 -7.95 4.54 -10.27
C LEU A 207 -6.88 4.27 -11.35
N MET A 208 -6.82 5.11 -12.36
CA MET A 208 -5.90 4.97 -13.50
C MET A 208 -4.45 5.29 -13.12
N GLY A 209 -4.25 6.20 -12.17
CA GLY A 209 -2.94 6.67 -11.72
C GLY A 209 -3.10 7.95 -10.93
N ALA A 210 -3.63 7.82 -9.69
CA ALA A 210 -3.84 8.94 -8.80
C ALA A 210 -3.77 8.49 -7.34
N GLU A 211 -2.95 9.20 -6.56
CA GLU A 211 -2.77 9.02 -5.13
C GLU A 211 -3.04 10.35 -4.42
N ALA A 212 -3.61 10.30 -3.23
CA ALA A 212 -3.84 11.49 -2.42
C ALA A 212 -2.93 11.51 -1.19
N MET A 213 -2.20 12.61 -1.04
CA MET A 213 -1.43 12.90 0.17
C MET A 213 -2.33 13.57 1.19
N MET A 214 -2.54 12.94 2.33
CA MET A 214 -3.19 13.54 3.49
C MET A 214 -2.10 14.04 4.45
N ILE A 215 -1.91 15.35 4.54
CA ILE A 215 -0.91 15.99 5.41
C ILE A 215 -1.68 16.58 6.59
N PHE A 216 -1.62 15.90 7.73
CA PHE A 216 -2.42 16.26 8.90
C PHE A 216 -1.85 17.46 9.68
N ASP A 217 -0.55 17.78 9.51
CA ASP A 217 0.07 19.03 9.99
C ASP A 217 0.17 20.04 8.82
N PRO A 218 -0.71 21.07 8.76
CA PRO A 218 -0.73 22.04 7.66
C PRO A 218 0.60 22.80 7.45
N ALA A 219 1.42 22.93 8.49
CA ALA A 219 2.70 23.62 8.41
C ALA A 219 3.68 22.97 7.39
N ARG A 220 3.51 21.69 7.13
CA ARG A 220 4.34 20.92 6.17
C ARG A 220 3.93 21.08 4.70
N ALA A 221 2.74 21.62 4.45
CA ALA A 221 2.15 21.65 3.10
C ALA A 221 2.93 22.55 2.12
N ALA A 222 3.45 23.68 2.58
CA ALA A 222 4.22 24.58 1.75
C ALA A 222 5.52 23.95 1.25
N GLU A 223 6.24 23.26 2.11
CA GLU A 223 7.44 22.51 1.74
C GLU A 223 7.09 21.36 0.79
N PHE A 224 6.02 20.62 1.07
CA PHE A 224 5.54 19.55 0.20
C PHE A 224 5.27 20.06 -1.22
N ASP A 225 4.62 21.21 -1.39
CA ASP A 225 4.32 21.79 -2.70
C ASP A 225 5.60 22.14 -3.49
N LEU A 226 6.62 22.68 -2.84
CA LEU A 226 7.92 22.96 -3.46
C LEU A 226 8.62 21.66 -3.90
N ARG A 227 8.64 20.65 -3.04
CA ARG A 227 9.22 19.34 -3.34
C ARG A 227 8.46 18.63 -4.46
N ARG A 228 7.13 18.66 -4.43
CA ARG A 228 6.26 18.09 -5.47
C ARG A 228 6.52 18.74 -6.83
N LYS A 229 6.64 20.06 -6.88
CA LYS A 229 6.99 20.77 -8.12
C LYS A 229 8.38 20.40 -8.62
N ARG A 230 9.36 20.37 -7.74
CA ARG A 230 10.76 20.01 -8.06
C ARG A 230 10.89 18.58 -8.56
N ALA A 231 10.10 17.65 -8.02
CA ALA A 231 10.05 16.24 -8.42
C ALA A 231 9.27 15.99 -9.72
N GLY A 232 8.66 17.02 -10.33
CA GLY A 232 7.86 16.87 -11.56
C GLY A 232 6.44 16.34 -11.33
N HIS A 233 6.00 16.19 -10.08
CA HIS A 233 4.69 15.60 -9.71
C HIS A 233 3.56 16.62 -9.52
N LEU A 234 3.80 17.92 -9.77
CA LEU A 234 2.75 18.91 -9.90
C LEU A 234 2.23 18.93 -11.34
N LEU A 235 1.27 18.08 -11.63
CA LEU A 235 0.72 17.90 -12.98
C LEU A 235 -0.04 19.15 -13.44
N SER A 236 0.24 19.62 -14.65
CA SER A 236 -0.40 20.84 -15.17
C SER A 236 -1.90 20.69 -15.37
N LYS A 237 -2.34 19.61 -16.00
CA LYS A 237 -3.77 19.28 -16.18
C LYS A 237 -4.30 18.48 -14.97
N HIS A 238 -4.23 19.11 -13.79
CA HIS A 238 -4.49 18.46 -12.52
C HIS A 238 -5.92 17.93 -12.36
N ARG A 239 -6.89 18.58 -13.04
CA ARG A 239 -8.30 18.15 -13.03
C ARG A 239 -8.51 16.67 -13.35
N TYR A 240 -7.63 16.03 -14.15
CA TYR A 240 -7.76 14.62 -14.47
C TYR A 240 -7.35 13.70 -13.32
N LEU A 241 -6.51 14.13 -12.40
CA LEU A 241 -6.28 13.40 -11.15
C LEU A 241 -7.52 13.49 -10.26
N ALA A 242 -8.05 14.70 -10.08
CA ALA A 242 -9.23 14.95 -9.25
C ALA A 242 -10.48 14.23 -9.76
N ALA A 243 -10.70 14.22 -11.08
CA ALA A 243 -11.84 13.57 -11.70
C ALA A 243 -11.91 12.06 -11.40
N GLN A 244 -10.78 11.40 -11.16
CA GLN A 244 -10.76 10.01 -10.79
C GLN A 244 -11.27 9.78 -9.35
N PHE A 245 -10.93 10.67 -8.42
CA PHE A 245 -11.31 10.55 -7.01
C PHE A 245 -12.79 10.79 -6.75
N LEU A 246 -13.44 11.72 -7.46
CA LEU A 246 -14.82 12.11 -7.15
C LEU A 246 -15.78 10.92 -7.15
N PRO A 247 -15.93 10.15 -8.25
CA PRO A 247 -16.83 9.00 -8.26
C PRO A 247 -16.31 7.84 -7.39
N TRP A 248 -15.01 7.75 -7.19
CA TRP A 248 -14.38 6.73 -6.34
C TRP A 248 -14.73 6.92 -4.86
N LEU A 249 -14.85 8.17 -4.39
CA LEU A 249 -15.27 8.53 -3.05
C LEU A 249 -16.81 8.56 -2.89
N GLU A 250 -17.55 8.71 -4.00
CA GLU A 250 -19.01 8.78 -4.00
C GLU A 250 -19.62 7.43 -3.62
N ASP A 251 -20.64 7.46 -2.76
CA ASP A 251 -21.38 6.29 -2.29
C ASP A 251 -20.51 5.14 -1.76
N GLY A 252 -19.29 5.44 -1.31
CA GLY A 252 -18.37 4.45 -0.76
C GLY A 252 -17.82 3.45 -1.80
N LEU A 253 -17.80 3.81 -3.09
CA LEU A 253 -17.31 2.93 -4.15
C LEU A 253 -15.92 2.37 -3.83
N TRP A 254 -15.00 3.20 -3.36
CA TRP A 254 -13.65 2.78 -3.00
C TRP A 254 -13.58 1.64 -1.96
N LEU A 255 -14.45 1.66 -0.96
CA LEU A 255 -14.56 0.58 0.03
C LEU A 255 -15.21 -0.67 -0.58
N THR A 256 -16.23 -0.48 -1.43
CA THR A 256 -16.87 -1.58 -2.15
C THR A 256 -15.89 -2.33 -3.05
N LEU A 257 -15.02 -1.61 -3.76
CA LEU A 257 -13.98 -2.22 -4.60
C LEU A 257 -12.97 -3.00 -3.76
N ALA A 258 -12.53 -2.44 -2.64
CA ALA A 258 -11.61 -3.10 -1.71
C ALA A 258 -12.23 -4.35 -1.06
N GLN A 259 -13.49 -4.28 -0.64
CA GLN A 259 -14.23 -5.42 -0.10
C GLN A 259 -14.31 -6.58 -1.11
N ARG A 260 -14.56 -6.28 -2.39
CA ARG A 260 -14.57 -7.28 -3.46
C ARG A 260 -13.21 -7.95 -3.62
N ALA A 261 -12.13 -7.16 -3.62
CA ALA A 261 -10.77 -7.68 -3.72
C ALA A 261 -10.40 -8.58 -2.52
N ASN A 262 -10.72 -8.14 -1.30
CA ASN A 262 -10.47 -8.91 -0.08
C ASN A 262 -11.26 -10.23 -0.07
N ALA A 263 -12.55 -10.19 -0.42
CA ALA A 263 -13.39 -11.40 -0.50
C ALA A 263 -12.90 -12.40 -1.56
N ALA A 264 -12.42 -11.91 -2.71
CA ALA A 264 -11.82 -12.74 -3.75
C ALA A 264 -10.54 -13.43 -3.25
N ALA A 265 -9.67 -12.70 -2.55
CA ALA A 265 -8.46 -13.26 -1.94
C ALA A 265 -8.78 -14.28 -0.85
N GLU A 266 -9.73 -13.99 0.03
CA GLU A 266 -10.17 -14.93 1.07
C GLU A 266 -10.69 -16.24 0.47
N ARG A 267 -11.54 -16.17 -0.58
CA ARG A 267 -12.04 -17.34 -1.30
C ARG A 267 -10.90 -18.16 -1.89
N LEU A 268 -9.95 -17.52 -2.56
CA LEU A 268 -8.79 -18.17 -3.17
C LEU A 268 -7.91 -18.83 -2.09
N ALA A 269 -7.62 -18.12 -1.01
CA ALA A 269 -6.80 -18.59 0.10
C ALA A 269 -7.41 -19.81 0.79
N LYS A 270 -8.72 -19.82 1.07
CA LYS A 270 -9.44 -20.95 1.64
C LYS A 270 -9.33 -22.21 0.73
N GLY A 271 -9.46 -22.02 -0.58
CA GLY A 271 -9.32 -23.10 -1.55
C GLY A 271 -7.89 -23.65 -1.62
N LEU A 272 -6.89 -22.78 -1.58
CA LEU A 272 -5.47 -23.14 -1.58
C LEU A 272 -5.06 -23.88 -0.31
N ALA A 273 -5.47 -23.41 0.86
CA ALA A 273 -5.15 -24.02 2.14
C ALA A 273 -5.71 -25.44 2.30
N ALA A 274 -6.71 -25.82 1.49
CA ALA A 274 -7.27 -27.18 1.47
C ALA A 274 -6.48 -28.16 0.58
N LEU A 275 -5.46 -27.69 -0.16
CA LEU A 275 -4.68 -28.52 -1.07
C LEU A 275 -3.50 -29.16 -0.35
N PRO A 276 -3.18 -30.44 -0.60
CA PRO A 276 -1.99 -31.07 -0.06
C PRO A 276 -0.71 -30.36 -0.51
N GLY A 277 0.27 -30.23 0.38
CA GLY A 277 1.56 -29.62 0.08
C GLY A 277 1.52 -28.10 -0.17
N VAL A 278 0.41 -27.45 0.10
CA VAL A 278 0.25 -25.99 0.00
C VAL A 278 0.19 -25.39 1.40
N THR A 279 0.98 -24.35 1.65
CA THR A 279 1.02 -23.62 2.93
C THR A 279 0.89 -22.13 2.69
N LEU A 280 -0.01 -21.47 3.40
CA LEU A 280 -0.09 -20.02 3.42
C LEU A 280 0.99 -19.47 4.35
N ARG A 281 1.86 -18.61 3.83
CA ARG A 281 3.00 -18.08 4.57
C ARG A 281 2.61 -17.03 5.61
N HIS A 282 1.57 -16.26 5.31
CA HIS A 282 1.05 -15.20 6.16
C HIS A 282 -0.47 -15.33 6.32
N PRO A 283 -1.05 -14.79 7.40
CA PRO A 283 -2.49 -14.57 7.48
C PRO A 283 -2.97 -13.73 6.29
N VAL A 284 -4.10 -14.11 5.68
CA VAL A 284 -4.70 -13.37 4.57
C VAL A 284 -5.72 -12.41 5.16
N GLU A 285 -5.28 -11.18 5.41
CA GLU A 285 -6.09 -10.12 6.04
C GLU A 285 -6.54 -9.04 5.04
N GLY A 286 -6.15 -9.19 3.78
CA GLY A 286 -6.51 -8.28 2.69
C GLY A 286 -6.58 -8.99 1.35
N ASN A 287 -6.13 -8.33 0.29
CA ASN A 287 -6.22 -8.84 -1.08
C ASN A 287 -4.96 -9.55 -1.59
N MET A 288 -3.96 -9.83 -0.73
CA MET A 288 -2.70 -10.50 -1.08
C MET A 288 -2.57 -11.84 -0.38
N ILE A 289 -2.05 -12.83 -1.10
CA ILE A 289 -1.81 -14.18 -0.62
C ILE A 289 -0.36 -14.53 -0.92
N PHE A 290 0.37 -14.98 0.09
CA PHE A 290 1.69 -15.56 -0.06
C PHE A 290 1.59 -17.06 0.24
N VAL A 291 2.05 -17.89 -0.71
CA VAL A 291 1.87 -19.32 -0.64
C VAL A 291 3.18 -20.02 -0.98
N ASP A 292 3.47 -21.09 -0.25
CA ASP A 292 4.48 -22.09 -0.57
C ASP A 292 3.79 -23.34 -1.07
N TRP A 293 4.24 -23.86 -2.21
CA TRP A 293 3.67 -25.00 -2.89
C TRP A 293 4.73 -25.77 -3.70
N PRO A 294 4.45 -27.01 -4.14
CA PRO A 294 5.35 -27.76 -5.01
C PRO A 294 5.61 -27.02 -6.34
N GLU A 295 6.85 -27.07 -6.83
CA GLU A 295 7.24 -26.41 -8.08
C GLU A 295 6.41 -26.90 -9.28
N ASP A 296 6.09 -28.20 -9.31
CA ASP A 296 5.26 -28.79 -10.36
C ASP A 296 3.85 -28.21 -10.39
N LEU A 297 3.28 -27.85 -9.22
CA LEU A 297 2.00 -27.15 -9.15
C LEU A 297 2.11 -25.76 -9.76
N ALA A 298 3.14 -24.99 -9.41
CA ALA A 298 3.36 -23.67 -9.99
C ALA A 298 3.51 -23.74 -11.52
N ARG A 299 4.28 -24.69 -12.01
CA ARG A 299 4.49 -24.93 -13.45
C ARG A 299 3.19 -25.33 -14.14
N HIS A 300 2.42 -26.24 -13.55
CA HIS A 300 1.12 -26.67 -14.08
C HIS A 300 0.15 -25.50 -14.20
N LEU A 301 0.01 -24.68 -13.15
CA LEU A 301 -0.87 -23.51 -13.15
C LEU A 301 -0.46 -22.50 -14.24
N ARG A 302 0.84 -22.19 -14.38
CA ARG A 302 1.34 -21.27 -15.41
C ARG A 302 1.12 -21.79 -16.83
N THR A 303 1.37 -23.08 -17.06
CA THR A 303 1.14 -23.72 -18.37
C THR A 303 -0.33 -23.63 -18.78
N ASN A 304 -1.24 -23.60 -17.80
CA ASN A 304 -2.69 -23.46 -18.02
C ASN A 304 -3.19 -22.01 -17.89
N GLY A 305 -2.30 -21.03 -18.04
CA GLY A 305 -2.65 -19.61 -18.17
C GLY A 305 -2.88 -18.86 -16.86
N ALA A 306 -2.40 -19.36 -15.73
CA ALA A 306 -2.33 -18.60 -14.49
C ALA A 306 -1.13 -17.65 -14.51
N VAL A 307 -1.35 -16.41 -14.08
CA VAL A 307 -0.33 -15.36 -14.01
C VAL A 307 -0.24 -14.87 -12.58
N PHE A 308 0.93 -15.05 -11.98
CA PHE A 308 1.28 -14.63 -10.61
C PHE A 308 2.79 -14.42 -10.50
N TYR A 309 3.24 -13.68 -9.48
CA TYR A 309 4.67 -13.47 -9.25
C TYR A 309 5.26 -14.56 -8.36
N ASP A 310 6.53 -14.90 -8.65
CA ASP A 310 7.34 -15.69 -7.73
C ASP A 310 7.62 -14.87 -6.47
N ALA A 311 7.54 -15.53 -5.33
CA ALA A 311 7.89 -14.96 -4.04
C ALA A 311 8.59 -16.05 -3.22
N PRO A 312 9.87 -16.36 -3.51
CA PRO A 312 10.60 -17.40 -2.80
C PRO A 312 10.67 -17.07 -1.31
N GLY A 313 10.44 -18.10 -0.49
CA GLY A 313 10.57 -17.98 0.97
C GLY A 313 12.03 -17.93 1.39
N PRO A 314 12.35 -17.41 2.57
CA PRO A 314 13.70 -17.44 3.11
C PRO A 314 14.15 -18.87 3.37
N GLY A 315 15.21 -19.31 2.72
CA GLY A 315 16.06 -20.44 3.17
C GLY A 315 15.67 -21.84 2.72
N THR A 316 14.82 -22.07 1.74
CA THR A 316 14.54 -23.43 1.23
C THR A 316 14.56 -23.52 -0.29
N PRO A 317 15.38 -24.42 -0.87
CA PRO A 317 15.08 -25.05 -2.16
C PRO A 317 14.33 -26.37 -1.89
N PRO A 318 13.39 -26.81 -2.73
CA PRO A 318 12.82 -26.19 -3.90
C PRO A 318 11.29 -26.05 -3.83
N THR A 319 10.77 -25.33 -2.84
CA THR A 319 9.38 -24.90 -2.89
C THR A 319 9.31 -23.63 -3.68
N SER A 320 8.55 -23.59 -4.77
CA SER A 320 8.25 -22.37 -5.45
C SER A 320 7.25 -21.59 -4.61
N GLY A 321 7.70 -20.52 -3.95
CA GLY A 321 6.79 -19.60 -3.30
C GLY A 321 6.17 -18.66 -4.32
N ALA A 322 4.93 -18.24 -4.10
CA ALA A 322 4.24 -17.30 -4.96
C ALA A 322 3.51 -16.21 -4.17
N ARG A 323 3.39 -15.05 -4.81
CA ARG A 323 2.47 -14.00 -4.40
C ARG A 323 1.32 -13.93 -5.39
N LEU A 324 0.09 -14.09 -4.87
CA LEU A 324 -1.13 -13.88 -5.61
C LEU A 324 -1.84 -12.64 -5.06
N VAL A 325 -2.36 -11.82 -5.97
CA VAL A 325 -3.09 -10.60 -5.62
C VAL A 325 -4.44 -10.62 -6.32
N ALA A 326 -5.51 -10.50 -5.54
CA ALA A 326 -6.85 -10.29 -6.08
C ALA A 326 -7.10 -8.80 -6.28
N SER A 327 -7.84 -8.44 -7.32
CA SER A 327 -8.24 -7.09 -7.64
C SER A 327 -9.76 -6.90 -7.45
N TRP A 328 -10.21 -5.66 -7.50
CA TRP A 328 -11.61 -5.29 -7.40
C TRP A 328 -12.51 -5.94 -8.47
N ASP A 329 -11.94 -6.32 -9.62
CA ASP A 329 -12.62 -6.94 -10.76
C ASP A 329 -12.29 -8.44 -10.92
N THR A 330 -11.64 -9.06 -9.94
CA THR A 330 -11.34 -10.50 -9.97
C THR A 330 -12.63 -11.31 -10.09
N ASP A 331 -12.81 -11.98 -11.24
CA ASP A 331 -13.98 -12.80 -11.52
C ASP A 331 -13.96 -14.09 -10.67
N PRO A 332 -14.99 -14.39 -9.89
CA PRO A 332 -15.11 -15.64 -9.15
C PRO A 332 -14.89 -16.91 -10.00
N ARG A 333 -15.26 -16.89 -11.28
CA ARG A 333 -15.04 -18.01 -12.21
C ARG A 333 -13.55 -18.26 -12.47
N GLN A 334 -12.71 -17.22 -12.45
CA GLN A 334 -11.25 -17.39 -12.55
C GLN A 334 -10.66 -18.03 -11.29
N ILE A 335 -11.21 -17.72 -10.11
CA ILE A 335 -10.81 -18.37 -8.86
C ILE A 335 -11.18 -19.86 -8.91
N ASP A 336 -12.41 -20.19 -9.32
CA ASP A 336 -12.87 -21.58 -9.41
C ASP A 336 -12.03 -22.37 -10.41
N ALA A 337 -11.75 -21.82 -11.58
CA ALA A 337 -10.89 -22.45 -12.59
C ALA A 337 -9.46 -22.66 -12.07
N PHE A 338 -8.89 -21.67 -11.37
CA PHE A 338 -7.57 -21.78 -10.76
C PHE A 338 -7.50 -22.92 -9.72
N LEU A 339 -8.48 -22.96 -8.82
CA LEU A 339 -8.57 -23.98 -7.78
C LEU A 339 -8.85 -25.39 -8.37
N GLN A 340 -9.61 -25.47 -9.45
CA GLN A 340 -9.85 -26.74 -10.15
C GLN A 340 -8.54 -27.26 -10.77
N LEU A 341 -7.82 -26.41 -11.50
CA LEU A 341 -6.52 -26.77 -12.06
C LEU A 341 -5.52 -27.20 -10.97
N ALA A 342 -5.54 -26.52 -9.84
CA ALA A 342 -4.66 -26.87 -8.72
C ALA A 342 -5.00 -28.25 -8.10
N ARG A 343 -6.26 -28.70 -8.18
CA ARG A 343 -6.68 -30.07 -7.74
C ARG A 343 -6.39 -31.15 -8.77
N ASP A 344 -6.39 -30.80 -10.05
CA ASP A 344 -6.25 -31.73 -11.17
C ASP A 344 -4.79 -32.12 -11.43
N ILE A 345 -3.84 -31.59 -10.66
CA ILE A 345 -2.44 -32.02 -10.75
C ILE A 345 -2.30 -33.50 -10.33
N PRO A 346 -1.60 -34.37 -11.10
CA PRO A 346 -1.39 -35.75 -10.74
C PRO A 346 -0.71 -35.90 -9.37
N ALA A 347 -1.20 -36.83 -8.54
CA ALA A 347 -0.70 -37.05 -7.18
C ALA A 347 0.82 -37.34 -7.13
N ASP A 348 1.35 -37.96 -8.15
CA ASP A 348 2.77 -38.30 -8.29
C ASP A 348 3.66 -37.04 -8.43
N ALA A 349 3.13 -35.98 -9.00
CA ALA A 349 3.82 -34.70 -9.12
C ALA A 349 3.85 -33.89 -7.79
N MET A 350 2.93 -34.19 -6.88
CA MET A 350 2.87 -33.61 -5.54
C MET A 350 3.81 -34.28 -4.54
N ALA A 351 4.21 -35.55 -4.80
CA ALA A 351 5.04 -36.35 -3.90
C ALA A 351 6.55 -36.18 -4.11
N ALA A 352 6.98 -35.59 -5.23
CA ALA A 352 8.41 -35.45 -5.59
C ALA A 352 9.17 -34.37 -4.79
N GLY A 353 8.50 -33.62 -3.92
CA GLY A 353 9.08 -32.55 -3.10
C GLY A 353 9.48 -32.95 -1.67
N THR A 354 9.37 -34.21 -1.28
CA THR A 354 9.66 -34.69 0.09
C THR A 354 10.88 -35.61 0.17
N GLY A 355 11.77 -35.60 -0.83
CA GLY A 355 13.02 -36.37 -0.84
C GLY A 355 14.25 -35.50 -0.63
#